data_04db8d24b18ef8db9cdf6b07d897d2af
#
_entry.id   04db8d24b18ef8db9cdf6b07d897d2af
#
_cell.length_a   1.000
_cell.length_b   1.000
_cell.length_c   1.000
_cell.angle_alpha   90.00
_cell.angle_beta   90.00
_cell.angle_gamma   90.00
#
_symmetry.space_group_name_H-M   'P 1'
#
loop_
_entity.id
_entity.type
_entity.pdbx_description
1 polymer ?
#
loop_
_entity_poly.entity_id
_entity_poly.type
_entity_poly.pdbx_seq_one_letter_code
_entity_poly.pdbx_strand_id
1 'polypeptide(L)'
;MDRDQELIDRALLGGRAELESLILRHQAWIYNIALGMTLDASEAEDITQEILIKMITSLATYDLTRARFRTWLYRIVANHVLSQRRGRKEEVFSSLVTGEAYHEYVESIPDENVEHWPENETLSREARNTCVAGMLLCLDKRQRFVFILGAVFGVNDAVGSEIMEISRENFRKILSRSRSKLSNFFANTCSLVDEDNPCRCSRWIAPMQKLSLIGQGSGKASSRPISEVIQERAREYCDLYDREMIRLYRSLPFAEPPDMVSWIRKAVSSDEFKGLMDLN
;
A
#
# COMPACT_ATOMS: atom_id res chain seq x y z
N MET A 1 9.52 21.38 -18.29
CA MET A 1 9.52 21.72 -16.85
C MET A 1 8.66 20.65 -16.16
N ASP A 2 9.08 20.13 -15.02
CA ASP A 2 8.28 19.12 -14.30
C ASP A 2 7.04 19.83 -13.74
N ARG A 3 5.84 19.29 -14.05
CA ARG A 3 4.55 19.88 -13.63
C ARG A 3 4.45 20.06 -12.11
N ASP A 4 5.12 19.21 -11.33
CA ASP A 4 5.14 19.33 -9.88
C ASP A 4 5.95 20.57 -9.47
N GLN A 5 7.05 20.91 -10.16
CA GLN A 5 7.85 22.09 -9.86
C GLN A 5 7.07 23.40 -10.06
N GLU A 6 6.29 23.49 -11.14
CA GLU A 6 5.44 24.69 -11.38
C GLU A 6 4.38 24.87 -10.28
N LEU A 7 3.78 23.76 -9.83
CA LEU A 7 2.81 23.78 -8.73
C LEU A 7 3.47 24.19 -7.41
N ILE A 8 4.67 23.68 -7.12
CA ILE A 8 5.44 24.00 -5.92
C ILE A 8 5.79 25.49 -5.88
N ASP A 9 6.37 26.01 -6.95
CA ASP A 9 6.80 27.42 -7.03
C ASP A 9 5.63 28.37 -6.77
N ARG A 10 4.46 28.08 -7.34
CA ARG A 10 3.25 28.89 -7.14
C ARG A 10 2.63 28.68 -5.76
N ALA A 11 2.64 27.45 -5.24
CA ALA A 11 2.14 27.16 -3.90
C ALA A 11 2.94 27.91 -2.83
N LEU A 12 4.28 27.98 -2.98
CA LEU A 12 5.17 28.73 -2.08
C LEU A 12 4.94 30.26 -2.14
N LEU A 13 4.36 30.76 -3.23
CA LEU A 13 3.92 32.15 -3.36
C LEU A 13 2.49 32.40 -2.84
N GLY A 14 1.89 31.42 -2.17
CA GLY A 14 0.55 31.50 -1.59
C GLY A 14 -0.57 30.98 -2.51
N GLY A 15 -0.25 30.30 -3.61
CA GLY A 15 -1.19 29.71 -4.53
C GLY A 15 -1.94 28.50 -3.92
N ARG A 16 -3.15 28.73 -3.39
CA ARG A 16 -3.97 27.67 -2.76
C ARG A 16 -4.43 26.61 -3.77
N ALA A 17 -4.83 27.02 -4.97
CA ALA A 17 -5.28 26.09 -6.02
C ALA A 17 -4.15 25.17 -6.50
N GLU A 18 -2.93 25.68 -6.55
CA GLU A 18 -1.73 24.91 -6.89
C GLU A 18 -1.37 23.92 -5.81
N LEU A 19 -1.48 24.30 -4.54
CA LEU A 19 -1.30 23.39 -3.39
C LEU A 19 -2.34 22.27 -3.43
N GLU A 20 -3.62 22.59 -3.64
CA GLU A 20 -4.67 21.57 -3.79
C GLU A 20 -4.40 20.62 -4.96
N SER A 21 -3.95 21.17 -6.09
CA SER A 21 -3.56 20.38 -7.26
C SER A 21 -2.41 19.42 -6.94
N LEU A 22 -1.44 19.86 -6.16
CA LEU A 22 -0.32 19.03 -5.70
C LEU A 22 -0.80 17.90 -4.80
N ILE A 23 -1.70 18.19 -3.85
CA ILE A 23 -2.32 17.19 -2.97
C ILE A 23 -3.07 16.14 -3.81
N LEU A 24 -3.97 16.57 -4.71
CA LEU A 24 -4.74 15.68 -5.57
C LEU A 24 -3.86 14.75 -6.42
N ARG A 25 -2.70 15.22 -6.88
CA ARG A 25 -1.77 14.41 -7.67
C ARG A 25 -1.07 13.32 -6.86
N HIS A 26 -0.88 13.54 -5.57
CA HIS A 26 -0.04 12.67 -4.75
C HIS A 26 -0.80 11.85 -3.70
N GLN A 27 -1.98 12.30 -3.24
CA GLN A 27 -2.75 11.65 -2.17
C GLN A 27 -3.04 10.16 -2.44
N ALA A 28 -3.41 9.81 -3.68
CA ALA A 28 -3.88 8.47 -3.99
C ALA A 28 -2.78 7.40 -3.84
N TRP A 29 -1.57 7.66 -4.32
CA TRP A 29 -0.48 6.70 -4.17
C TRP A 29 0.06 6.66 -2.73
N ILE A 30 0.03 7.79 -1.99
CA ILE A 30 0.38 7.82 -0.56
C ILE A 30 -0.60 6.94 0.22
N TYR A 31 -1.91 7.12 -0.02
CA TYR A 31 -2.94 6.33 0.62
C TYR A 31 -2.80 4.82 0.35
N ASN A 32 -2.54 4.43 -0.90
CA ASN A 32 -2.36 3.02 -1.25
C ASN A 32 -1.08 2.41 -0.66
N ILE A 33 -0.01 3.18 -0.48
CA ILE A 33 1.16 2.72 0.29
C ILE A 33 0.78 2.55 1.76
N ALA A 34 0.14 3.53 2.38
CA ALA A 34 -0.30 3.46 3.76
C ALA A 34 -1.24 2.25 3.98
N LEU A 35 -2.20 2.05 3.07
CA LEU A 35 -3.10 0.90 3.10
C LEU A 35 -2.35 -0.44 2.98
N GLY A 36 -1.36 -0.54 2.09
CA GLY A 36 -0.50 -1.73 1.98
C GLY A 36 0.38 -1.96 3.20
N MET A 37 0.68 -0.92 3.97
CA MET A 37 1.46 -1.02 5.21
C MET A 37 0.62 -1.44 6.40
N THR A 38 -0.64 -1.02 6.50
CA THR A 38 -1.51 -1.20 7.68
C THR A 38 -2.62 -2.23 7.48
N LEU A 39 -3.13 -2.38 6.26
CA LEU A 39 -4.37 -3.10 5.89
C LEU A 39 -5.61 -2.58 6.63
N ASP A 40 -5.54 -1.35 7.09
CA ASP A 40 -6.65 -0.66 7.75
C ASP A 40 -6.93 0.66 7.05
N ALA A 41 -8.14 0.82 6.54
CA ALA A 41 -8.52 2.00 5.77
C ALA A 41 -8.49 3.28 6.63
N SER A 42 -8.93 3.20 7.90
CA SER A 42 -8.92 4.34 8.81
C SER A 42 -7.50 4.75 9.18
N GLU A 43 -6.65 3.77 9.53
CA GLU A 43 -5.24 4.03 9.83
C GLU A 43 -4.50 4.56 8.59
N ALA A 44 -4.82 4.04 7.38
CA ALA A 44 -4.24 4.55 6.15
C ALA A 44 -4.68 5.99 5.84
N GLU A 45 -5.91 6.35 6.18
CA GLU A 45 -6.42 7.72 6.07
C GLU A 45 -5.63 8.65 6.99
N ASP A 46 -5.52 8.33 8.28
CA ASP A 46 -4.79 9.12 9.27
C ASP A 46 -3.32 9.31 8.85
N ILE A 47 -2.65 8.22 8.47
CA ILE A 47 -1.27 8.26 7.96
C ILE A 47 -1.15 9.16 6.73
N THR A 48 -2.10 9.09 5.81
CA THR A 48 -2.10 9.92 4.60
C THR A 48 -2.25 11.39 4.94
N GLN A 49 -3.15 11.73 5.86
CA GLN A 49 -3.35 13.08 6.34
C GLN A 49 -2.07 13.65 6.97
N GLU A 50 -1.44 12.89 7.87
CA GLU A 50 -0.19 13.31 8.52
C GLU A 50 0.96 13.49 7.51
N ILE A 51 1.07 12.61 6.50
CA ILE A 51 2.08 12.74 5.44
C ILE A 51 1.82 13.99 4.60
N LEU A 52 0.57 14.27 4.24
CA LEU A 52 0.21 15.46 3.47
C LEU A 52 0.46 16.73 4.27
N ILE A 53 0.20 16.76 5.57
CA ILE A 53 0.57 17.87 6.46
C ILE A 53 2.10 18.04 6.44
N LYS A 54 2.88 16.97 6.62
CA LYS A 54 4.35 17.04 6.57
C LYS A 54 4.85 17.54 5.21
N MET A 55 4.24 17.10 4.11
CA MET A 55 4.54 17.60 2.76
C MET A 55 4.35 19.12 2.70
N ILE A 56 3.21 19.61 3.16
CA ILE A 56 2.88 21.05 3.12
C ILE A 56 3.84 21.85 3.99
N THR A 57 4.03 21.45 5.24
CA THR A 57 4.87 22.17 6.22
C THR A 57 6.35 22.15 5.85
N SER A 58 6.80 21.13 5.12
CA SER A 58 8.19 20.99 4.69
C SER A 58 8.42 21.46 3.25
N LEU A 59 7.38 21.94 2.54
CA LEU A 59 7.47 22.26 1.11
C LEU A 59 8.53 23.32 0.82
N ALA A 60 8.67 24.31 1.70
CA ALA A 60 9.68 25.37 1.59
C ALA A 60 11.14 24.85 1.74
N THR A 61 11.32 23.64 2.30
CA THR A 61 12.64 23.01 2.44
C THR A 61 13.00 22.09 1.27
N TYR A 62 12.07 21.90 0.35
CA TYR A 62 12.32 21.07 -0.84
C TYR A 62 13.34 21.73 -1.76
N ASP A 63 14.34 20.95 -2.16
CA ASP A 63 15.44 21.38 -3.03
C ASP A 63 15.54 20.43 -4.24
N LEU A 64 15.13 20.94 -5.42
CA LEU A 64 15.18 20.23 -6.70
C LEU A 64 16.59 19.76 -7.08
N THR A 65 17.65 20.45 -6.60
CA THR A 65 19.04 20.08 -6.89
C THR A 65 19.46 18.78 -6.20
N ARG A 66 18.79 18.41 -5.12
CA ARG A 66 19.07 17.20 -4.33
C ARG A 66 18.28 15.99 -4.77
N ALA A 67 17.00 16.15 -5.10
CA ALA A 67 16.13 15.05 -5.52
C ALA A 67 14.91 15.57 -6.30
N ARG A 68 14.31 14.73 -7.12
CA ARG A 68 13.00 15.02 -7.69
C ARG A 68 11.94 15.05 -6.60
N PHE A 69 10.91 15.90 -6.77
CA PHE A 69 9.83 16.06 -5.77
C PHE A 69 9.22 14.74 -5.30
N ARG A 70 8.92 13.85 -6.23
CA ARG A 70 8.35 12.53 -5.91
C ARG A 70 9.30 11.68 -5.05
N THR A 71 10.60 11.72 -5.29
CA THR A 71 11.61 11.01 -4.47
C THR A 71 11.68 11.60 -3.07
N TRP A 72 11.69 12.93 -2.96
CA TRP A 72 11.64 13.62 -1.68
C TRP A 72 10.37 13.28 -0.89
N LEU A 73 9.20 13.27 -1.54
CA LEU A 73 7.94 12.92 -0.91
C LEU A 73 7.90 11.44 -0.50
N TYR A 74 8.46 10.52 -1.29
CA TYR A 74 8.63 9.12 -0.90
C TYR A 74 9.48 8.96 0.37
N ARG A 75 10.50 9.80 0.60
CA ARG A 75 11.27 9.79 1.85
C ARG A 75 10.41 10.20 3.05
N ILE A 76 9.56 11.20 2.89
CA ILE A 76 8.59 11.59 3.95
C ILE A 76 7.68 10.41 4.27
N VAL A 77 7.13 9.74 3.24
CA VAL A 77 6.30 8.55 3.41
C VAL A 77 7.07 7.43 4.12
N ALA A 78 8.28 7.10 3.65
CA ALA A 78 9.12 6.05 4.23
C ALA A 78 9.40 6.29 5.71
N ASN A 79 9.87 7.49 6.06
CA ASN A 79 10.19 7.87 7.42
C ASN A 79 8.95 7.78 8.32
N HIS A 80 7.80 8.22 7.80
CA HIS A 80 6.56 8.17 8.56
C HIS A 80 6.11 6.74 8.81
N VAL A 81 5.89 5.92 7.76
CA VAL A 81 5.33 4.56 7.90
C VAL A 81 6.27 3.60 8.64
N LEU A 82 7.60 3.77 8.50
CA LEU A 82 8.58 2.94 9.19
C LEU A 82 8.72 3.28 10.67
N SER A 83 8.42 4.52 11.09
CA SER A 83 8.46 4.95 12.49
C SER A 83 7.20 4.57 13.28
N GLN A 84 6.09 4.26 12.62
CA GLN A 84 4.84 3.86 13.27
C GLN A 84 5.03 2.58 14.11
N ARG A 85 4.26 2.44 15.19
CA ARG A 85 4.20 1.19 15.96
C ARG A 85 3.48 0.11 15.14
N ARG A 86 3.68 -1.17 15.50
CA ARG A 86 2.92 -2.27 14.89
C ARG A 86 1.44 -2.13 15.25
N GLY A 87 0.58 -2.22 14.24
CA GLY A 87 -0.86 -2.25 14.43
C GLY A 87 -1.33 -3.62 14.94
N ARG A 88 -2.49 -3.64 15.60
CA ARG A 88 -3.09 -4.89 16.14
C ARG A 88 -3.32 -5.95 15.04
N LYS A 89 -3.71 -5.54 13.83
CA LYS A 89 -3.88 -6.45 12.70
C LYS A 89 -2.56 -7.09 12.29
N GLU A 90 -1.48 -6.32 12.29
CA GLU A 90 -0.13 -6.83 11.98
C GLU A 90 0.32 -7.92 12.97
N GLU A 91 0.05 -7.74 14.25
CA GLU A 91 0.38 -8.73 15.28
C GLU A 91 -0.40 -10.02 15.07
N VAL A 92 -1.72 -9.93 14.83
CA VAL A 92 -2.58 -11.09 14.59
C VAL A 92 -2.17 -11.84 13.32
N PHE A 93 -1.98 -11.14 12.20
CA PHE A 93 -1.59 -11.79 10.96
C PHE A 93 -0.18 -12.39 11.02
N SER A 94 0.77 -11.71 11.64
CA SER A 94 2.14 -12.23 11.75
C SER A 94 2.20 -13.53 12.57
N SER A 95 1.31 -13.70 13.54
CA SER A 95 1.21 -14.95 14.32
C SER A 95 0.50 -16.08 13.57
N LEU A 96 -0.45 -15.74 12.69
CA LEU A 96 -1.22 -16.74 11.93
C LEU A 96 -0.45 -17.30 10.72
N VAL A 97 0.48 -16.54 10.15
CA VAL A 97 1.11 -16.86 8.86
C VAL A 97 2.51 -17.48 9.02
N THR A 98 2.97 -17.73 10.23
CA THR A 98 4.27 -18.37 10.46
C THR A 98 4.11 -19.87 10.67
N GLY A 99 4.41 -20.66 9.59
CA GLY A 99 4.74 -22.07 9.71
C GLY A 99 3.62 -23.09 9.55
N GLU A 100 3.84 -24.29 10.04
CA GLU A 100 2.96 -25.47 9.98
C GLU A 100 1.55 -25.18 10.53
N ALA A 101 1.45 -24.36 11.57
CA ALA A 101 0.18 -23.93 12.16
C ALA A 101 -0.78 -23.26 11.16
N TYR A 102 -0.26 -22.60 10.11
CA TYR A 102 -1.12 -22.02 9.07
C TYR A 102 -1.72 -23.12 8.18
N HIS A 103 -0.94 -24.13 7.80
CA HIS A 103 -1.44 -25.25 7.01
C HIS A 103 -2.52 -26.02 7.78
N GLU A 104 -2.27 -26.37 9.03
CA GLU A 104 -3.26 -27.03 9.90
C GLU A 104 -4.53 -26.17 10.04
N TYR A 105 -4.37 -24.85 10.18
CA TYR A 105 -5.53 -23.96 10.26
C TYR A 105 -6.33 -23.93 8.95
N VAL A 106 -5.66 -23.81 7.79
CA VAL A 106 -6.33 -23.82 6.48
C VAL A 106 -7.07 -25.15 6.23
N GLU A 107 -6.47 -26.29 6.60
CA GLU A 107 -7.09 -27.61 6.50
C GLU A 107 -8.27 -27.77 7.45
N SER A 108 -8.24 -27.13 8.61
CA SER A 108 -9.32 -27.17 9.60
C SER A 108 -10.55 -26.34 9.21
N ILE A 109 -10.41 -25.41 8.26
CA ILE A 109 -11.54 -24.60 7.79
C ILE A 109 -12.45 -25.52 6.95
N PRO A 110 -13.73 -25.71 7.34
CA PRO A 110 -14.65 -26.54 6.58
C PRO A 110 -14.74 -26.08 5.13
N ASP A 111 -14.70 -27.03 4.20
CA ASP A 111 -15.02 -26.79 2.81
C ASP A 111 -16.56 -26.76 2.70
N GLU A 112 -17.16 -25.70 3.24
CA GLU A 112 -18.56 -25.47 2.99
C GLU A 112 -18.69 -25.31 1.48
N ASN A 113 -19.37 -26.26 0.83
CA ASN A 113 -19.74 -26.18 -0.57
C ASN A 113 -20.60 -24.93 -0.75
N VAL A 114 -19.93 -23.83 -0.95
CA VAL A 114 -20.57 -22.54 -1.23
C VAL A 114 -21.06 -22.66 -2.66
N GLU A 115 -22.33 -23.10 -2.80
CA GLU A 115 -23.00 -23.17 -4.09
C GLU A 115 -22.75 -21.88 -4.89
N HIS A 116 -22.62 -22.01 -6.19
CA HIS A 116 -22.34 -20.93 -7.15
C HIS A 116 -23.45 -19.87 -7.18
N TRP A 117 -23.52 -19.06 -6.14
CA TRP A 117 -24.38 -17.87 -6.11
C TRP A 117 -23.53 -16.66 -6.55
N PRO A 118 -24.07 -15.74 -7.36
CA PRO A 118 -23.34 -14.54 -7.81
C PRO A 118 -22.79 -13.69 -6.66
N GLU A 119 -23.49 -13.67 -5.52
CA GLU A 119 -23.05 -13.02 -4.28
C GLU A 119 -21.77 -13.64 -3.72
N ASN A 120 -21.62 -14.97 -3.86
CA ASN A 120 -20.44 -15.69 -3.40
C ASN A 120 -19.21 -15.41 -4.27
N GLU A 121 -19.37 -15.11 -5.55
CA GLU A 121 -18.26 -14.71 -6.42
C GLU A 121 -17.68 -13.36 -5.98
N THR A 122 -18.53 -12.41 -5.60
CA THR A 122 -18.10 -11.12 -5.06
C THR A 122 -17.37 -11.28 -3.72
N LEU A 123 -17.94 -12.06 -2.79
CA LEU A 123 -17.33 -12.34 -1.49
C LEU A 123 -16.03 -13.14 -1.63
N SER A 124 -15.98 -14.10 -2.55
CA SER A 124 -14.75 -14.84 -2.86
C SER A 124 -13.65 -13.93 -3.41
N ARG A 125 -14.00 -12.96 -4.24
CA ARG A 125 -13.06 -11.95 -4.74
C ARG A 125 -12.60 -11.01 -3.62
N GLU A 126 -13.48 -10.58 -2.73
CA GLU A 126 -13.11 -9.78 -1.56
C GLU A 126 -12.18 -10.57 -0.63
N ALA A 127 -12.51 -11.83 -0.34
CA ALA A 127 -11.68 -12.72 0.47
C ALA A 127 -10.29 -12.91 -0.15
N ARG A 128 -10.22 -13.14 -1.46
CA ARG A 128 -8.96 -13.22 -2.20
C ARG A 128 -8.14 -11.95 -2.06
N ASN A 129 -8.73 -10.79 -2.33
CA ASN A 129 -8.02 -9.51 -2.25
C ASN A 129 -7.52 -9.24 -0.84
N THR A 130 -8.35 -9.50 0.18
CA THR A 130 -8.00 -9.35 1.59
C THR A 130 -6.87 -10.31 1.99
N CYS A 131 -6.92 -11.57 1.54
CA CYS A 131 -5.87 -12.55 1.79
C CYS A 131 -4.54 -12.11 1.14
N VAL A 132 -4.54 -11.78 -0.16
CA VAL A 132 -3.32 -11.35 -0.87
C VAL A 132 -2.71 -10.11 -0.21
N ALA A 133 -3.53 -9.10 0.13
CA ALA A 133 -3.06 -7.95 0.86
C ALA A 133 -2.52 -8.33 2.25
N GLY A 134 -3.24 -9.20 2.98
CA GLY A 134 -2.86 -9.69 4.31
C GLY A 134 -1.48 -10.35 4.35
N MET A 135 -1.10 -11.04 3.27
CA MET A 135 0.22 -11.68 3.19
C MET A 135 1.39 -10.69 3.29
N LEU A 136 1.18 -9.41 3.00
CA LEU A 136 2.21 -8.39 3.23
C LEU A 136 2.60 -8.26 4.71
N LEU A 137 1.70 -8.60 5.63
CA LEU A 137 1.97 -8.53 7.07
C LEU A 137 2.97 -9.60 7.56
N CYS A 138 3.26 -10.64 6.75
CA CYS A 138 4.33 -11.61 7.03
C CYS A 138 5.73 -11.01 6.90
N LEU A 139 5.83 -9.90 6.18
CA LEU A 139 7.08 -9.16 6.02
C LEU A 139 7.26 -8.21 7.20
N ASP A 140 8.49 -8.02 7.66
CA ASP A 140 8.75 -6.90 8.55
C ASP A 140 8.48 -5.56 7.82
N LYS A 141 8.31 -4.48 8.56
CA LYS A 141 7.91 -3.18 7.99
C LYS A 141 8.84 -2.70 6.88
N ARG A 142 10.15 -2.90 7.06
CA ARG A 142 11.15 -2.49 6.06
C ARG A 142 11.07 -3.35 4.81
N GLN A 143 10.94 -4.67 4.96
CA GLN A 143 10.73 -5.60 3.87
C GLN A 143 9.44 -5.29 3.11
N ARG A 144 8.34 -5.05 3.83
CA ARG A 144 7.02 -4.70 3.28
C ARG A 144 7.08 -3.43 2.47
N PHE A 145 7.65 -2.36 3.03
CA PHE A 145 7.77 -1.09 2.34
C PHE A 145 8.61 -1.20 1.06
N VAL A 146 9.78 -1.87 1.12
CA VAL A 146 10.63 -2.12 -0.05
C VAL A 146 9.91 -2.97 -1.10
N PHE A 147 9.13 -3.97 -0.68
CA PHE A 147 8.32 -4.79 -1.59
C PHE A 147 7.21 -3.95 -2.26
N ILE A 148 6.49 -3.16 -1.50
CA ILE A 148 5.45 -2.26 -2.04
C ILE A 148 6.08 -1.31 -3.05
N LEU A 149 7.17 -0.65 -2.73
CA LEU A 149 7.85 0.27 -3.66
C LEU A 149 8.35 -0.45 -4.90
N GLY A 150 9.15 -1.50 -4.73
CA GLY A 150 9.89 -2.12 -5.84
C GLY A 150 9.04 -3.09 -6.66
N ALA A 151 8.24 -3.95 -6.02
CA ALA A 151 7.45 -4.96 -6.70
C ALA A 151 6.08 -4.44 -7.13
N VAL A 152 5.36 -3.73 -6.24
CA VAL A 152 4.00 -3.26 -6.53
C VAL A 152 4.05 -1.96 -7.35
N PHE A 153 4.76 -0.93 -6.88
CA PHE A 153 4.84 0.37 -7.54
C PHE A 153 5.93 0.49 -8.61
N GLY A 154 6.78 -0.53 -8.79
CA GLY A 154 7.78 -0.57 -9.85
C GLY A 154 8.92 0.46 -9.69
N VAL A 155 9.20 0.91 -8.48
CA VAL A 155 10.33 1.80 -8.19
C VAL A 155 11.64 1.04 -8.37
N ASN A 156 12.52 1.53 -9.23
CA ASN A 156 13.81 0.89 -9.48
C ASN A 156 14.78 1.01 -8.29
N ASP A 157 15.83 0.20 -8.29
CA ASP A 157 16.80 0.12 -7.19
C ASP A 157 17.57 1.42 -6.95
N ALA A 158 17.79 2.23 -7.99
CA ALA A 158 18.47 3.52 -7.85
C ALA A 158 17.64 4.49 -7.02
N VAL A 159 16.36 4.66 -7.38
CA VAL A 159 15.43 5.53 -6.66
C VAL A 159 15.04 4.93 -5.30
N GLY A 160 14.79 3.61 -5.25
CA GLY A 160 14.43 2.92 -4.01
C GLY A 160 15.53 2.98 -2.95
N SER A 161 16.81 2.84 -3.37
CA SER A 161 17.95 2.98 -2.46
C SER A 161 18.10 4.41 -1.92
N GLU A 162 17.81 5.39 -2.75
CA GLU A 162 17.82 6.81 -2.37
C GLU A 162 16.70 7.12 -1.37
N ILE A 163 15.48 6.59 -1.59
CA ILE A 163 14.34 6.74 -0.68
C ILE A 163 14.65 6.12 0.69
N MET A 164 15.25 4.93 0.69
CA MET A 164 15.52 4.15 1.90
C MET A 164 16.84 4.52 2.59
N GLU A 165 17.63 5.42 1.99
CA GLU A 165 18.96 5.82 2.46
C GLU A 165 19.90 4.62 2.71
N ILE A 166 19.91 3.68 1.74
CA ILE A 166 20.74 2.46 1.75
C ILE A 166 21.47 2.28 0.42
N SER A 167 22.40 1.33 0.36
CA SER A 167 23.01 0.98 -0.92
C SER A 167 22.02 0.28 -1.86
N ARG A 168 22.21 0.43 -3.18
CA ARG A 168 21.42 -0.28 -4.20
C ARG A 168 21.45 -1.79 -4.01
N GLU A 169 22.60 -2.32 -3.64
CA GLU A 169 22.76 -3.75 -3.36
C GLU A 169 21.88 -4.18 -2.19
N ASN A 170 21.84 -3.38 -1.12
CA ASN A 170 21.01 -3.68 0.05
C ASN A 170 19.52 -3.60 -0.30
N PHE A 171 19.09 -2.58 -1.08
CA PHE A 171 17.71 -2.50 -1.56
C PHE A 171 17.31 -3.75 -2.36
N ARG A 172 18.16 -4.18 -3.32
CA ARG A 172 17.94 -5.40 -4.09
C ARG A 172 17.88 -6.66 -3.23
N LYS A 173 18.77 -6.78 -2.24
CA LYS A 173 18.76 -7.91 -1.28
C LYS A 173 17.46 -7.96 -0.46
N ILE A 174 17.02 -6.83 0.06
CA ILE A 174 15.75 -6.76 0.81
C ILE A 174 14.59 -7.14 -0.10
N LEU A 175 14.51 -6.55 -1.30
CA LEU A 175 13.44 -6.83 -2.27
C LEU A 175 13.41 -8.31 -2.67
N SER A 176 14.56 -8.89 -2.98
CA SER A 176 14.69 -10.32 -3.34
C SER A 176 14.23 -11.23 -2.20
N ARG A 177 14.68 -10.98 -0.96
CA ARG A 177 14.25 -11.76 0.21
C ARG A 177 12.76 -11.66 0.47
N SER A 178 12.19 -10.45 0.33
CA SER A 178 10.75 -10.23 0.48
C SER A 178 9.95 -11.01 -0.56
N ARG A 179 10.41 -10.99 -1.83
CA ARG A 179 9.82 -11.77 -2.92
C ARG A 179 9.88 -13.27 -2.63
N SER A 180 11.06 -13.80 -2.30
CA SER A 180 11.23 -15.23 -2.01
C SER A 180 10.34 -15.68 -0.85
N LYS A 181 10.22 -14.87 0.22
CA LYS A 181 9.38 -15.21 1.36
C LYS A 181 7.91 -15.33 0.97
N LEU A 182 7.39 -14.39 0.17
CA LEU A 182 6.02 -14.41 -0.32
C LEU A 182 5.81 -15.51 -1.38
N SER A 183 6.74 -15.65 -2.35
CA SER A 183 6.67 -16.70 -3.38
C SER A 183 6.64 -18.09 -2.79
N ASN A 184 7.49 -18.37 -1.81
CA ASN A 184 7.51 -19.67 -1.15
C ASN A 184 6.19 -19.98 -0.44
N PHE A 185 5.59 -18.98 0.21
CA PHE A 185 4.28 -19.15 0.83
C PHE A 185 3.21 -19.47 -0.22
N PHE A 186 3.09 -18.65 -1.26
CA PHE A 186 2.06 -18.85 -2.29
C PHE A 186 2.26 -20.16 -3.06
N ALA A 187 3.49 -20.51 -3.42
CA ALA A 187 3.79 -21.73 -4.16
C ALA A 187 3.42 -23.01 -3.41
N ASN A 188 3.53 -23.00 -2.08
CA ASN A 188 3.25 -24.20 -1.27
C ASN A 188 1.84 -24.24 -0.68
N THR A 189 1.04 -23.16 -0.82
CA THR A 189 -0.21 -23.07 -0.08
C THR A 189 -1.39 -22.61 -0.94
N CYS A 190 -1.18 -21.69 -1.88
CA CYS A 190 -2.27 -20.96 -2.54
C CYS A 190 -2.69 -21.60 -3.87
N SER A 191 -3.96 -21.97 -4.00
CA SER A 191 -4.50 -22.53 -5.25
C SER A 191 -4.58 -21.55 -6.42
N LEU A 192 -4.39 -20.27 -6.20
CA LEU A 192 -4.27 -19.27 -7.27
C LEU A 192 -2.92 -19.35 -7.99
N VAL A 193 -1.93 -19.99 -7.37
CA VAL A 193 -0.58 -20.18 -7.93
C VAL A 193 -0.41 -21.62 -8.43
N ASP A 194 -0.92 -22.58 -7.67
CA ASP A 194 -0.92 -24.00 -8.03
C ASP A 194 -2.26 -24.61 -7.61
N GLU A 195 -3.01 -25.16 -8.56
CA GLU A 195 -4.35 -25.72 -8.35
C GLU A 195 -4.36 -26.90 -7.39
N ASP A 196 -3.25 -27.61 -7.24
CA ASP A 196 -3.10 -28.73 -6.31
C ASP A 196 -2.94 -28.28 -4.84
N ASN A 197 -2.63 -27.01 -4.62
CA ASN A 197 -2.51 -26.48 -3.27
C ASN A 197 -3.85 -26.47 -2.51
N PRO A 198 -3.82 -26.68 -1.18
CA PRO A 198 -5.04 -26.91 -0.38
C PRO A 198 -5.91 -25.67 -0.16
N CYS A 199 -5.34 -24.46 -0.22
CA CYS A 199 -6.05 -23.23 0.13
C CYS A 199 -7.01 -22.80 -0.99
N ARG A 200 -8.28 -22.64 -0.66
CA ARG A 200 -9.32 -22.11 -1.55
C ARG A 200 -9.86 -20.77 -1.00
N CYS A 201 -10.00 -19.76 -1.86
CA CYS A 201 -10.48 -18.44 -1.42
C CYS A 201 -11.88 -18.49 -0.82
N SER A 202 -12.74 -19.38 -1.31
CA SER A 202 -14.10 -19.59 -0.80
C SER A 202 -14.13 -20.01 0.67
N ARG A 203 -13.18 -20.81 1.13
CA ARG A 203 -13.09 -21.22 2.55
C ARG A 203 -12.88 -20.04 3.51
N TRP A 204 -12.30 -18.95 3.02
CA TRP A 204 -12.02 -17.77 3.84
C TRP A 204 -13.20 -16.83 4.01
N ILE A 205 -14.30 -17.01 3.25
CA ILE A 205 -15.45 -16.10 3.30
C ILE A 205 -16.02 -16.03 4.72
N ALA A 206 -16.42 -17.16 5.30
CA ALA A 206 -17.03 -17.19 6.62
C ALA A 206 -16.10 -16.70 7.75
N PRO A 207 -14.82 -17.16 7.84
CA PRO A 207 -13.87 -16.61 8.80
C PRO A 207 -13.66 -15.09 8.67
N MET A 208 -13.52 -14.58 7.44
CA MET A 208 -13.29 -13.16 7.21
C MET A 208 -14.52 -12.30 7.49
N GLN A 209 -15.73 -12.79 7.20
CA GLN A 209 -16.97 -12.12 7.59
C GLN A 209 -17.13 -12.05 9.12
N LYS A 210 -16.82 -13.15 9.82
CA LYS A 210 -16.83 -13.19 11.30
C LYS A 210 -15.88 -12.16 11.91
N LEU A 211 -14.75 -11.92 11.24
CA LEU A 211 -13.76 -10.91 11.65
C LEU A 211 -14.09 -9.51 11.10
N SER A 212 -15.21 -9.35 10.39
CA SER A 212 -15.60 -8.09 9.72
C SER A 212 -14.55 -7.55 8.73
N LEU A 213 -13.80 -8.45 8.10
CA LEU A 213 -12.77 -8.11 7.10
C LEU A 213 -13.34 -7.98 5.68
N ILE A 214 -14.50 -8.59 5.41
CA ILE A 214 -15.23 -8.54 4.13
C ILE A 214 -16.73 -8.41 4.38
N GLY A 215 -17.48 -8.05 3.32
CA GLY A 215 -18.97 -8.01 3.37
C GLY A 215 -19.56 -6.73 3.98
N GLN A 216 -18.76 -5.77 4.43
CA GLN A 216 -19.25 -4.50 5.01
C GLN A 216 -19.30 -3.34 4.00
N GLY A 217 -19.33 -3.64 2.69
CA GLY A 217 -19.30 -2.58 1.68
C GLY A 217 -18.04 -1.72 1.86
N SER A 218 -16.89 -2.37 1.81
CA SER A 218 -15.59 -1.68 1.90
C SER A 218 -15.62 -0.48 0.98
N GLY A 219 -15.31 0.68 1.53
CA GLY A 219 -15.42 1.99 0.91
C GLY A 219 -14.99 1.98 -0.55
N LYS A 220 -15.52 2.89 -1.35
CA LYS A 220 -15.39 2.98 -2.81
C LYS A 220 -14.02 2.52 -3.32
N ALA A 221 -13.83 1.18 -3.41
CA ALA A 221 -12.68 0.64 -4.08
C ALA A 221 -12.83 1.00 -5.55
N SER A 222 -11.85 1.70 -6.10
CA SER A 222 -11.78 1.93 -7.54
C SER A 222 -11.85 0.57 -8.22
N SER A 223 -12.64 0.47 -9.29
CA SER A 223 -12.64 -0.71 -10.16
C SER A 223 -11.30 -0.90 -10.90
N ARG A 224 -10.38 0.05 -10.79
CA ARG A 224 -9.09 0.05 -11.50
C ARG A 224 -8.02 -0.66 -10.67
N PRO A 225 -7.37 -1.69 -11.25
CA PRO A 225 -6.25 -2.35 -10.58
C PRO A 225 -5.02 -1.43 -10.46
N ILE A 226 -4.20 -1.66 -9.46
CA ILE A 226 -2.94 -0.94 -9.25
C ILE A 226 -2.09 -0.94 -10.53
N SER A 227 -2.11 -2.03 -11.31
CA SER A 227 -1.38 -2.16 -12.58
C SER A 227 -1.74 -1.11 -13.63
N GLU A 228 -2.98 -0.63 -13.66
CA GLU A 228 -3.41 0.43 -14.59
C GLU A 228 -2.92 1.82 -14.17
N VAL A 229 -2.74 2.02 -12.86
CA VAL A 229 -2.26 3.30 -12.30
C VAL A 229 -0.74 3.45 -12.47
N ILE A 230 -0.02 2.34 -12.56
CA ILE A 230 1.45 2.30 -12.63
C ILE A 230 1.94 2.10 -14.08
N GLN A 231 1.27 2.56 -15.06
CA GLN A 231 1.60 2.34 -16.47
C GLN A 231 3.11 2.36 -16.81
N GLU A 232 3.55 1.31 -17.50
CA GLU A 232 4.67 1.20 -18.46
C GLU A 232 6.10 0.90 -17.99
N ARG A 233 6.50 0.89 -16.74
CA ARG A 233 7.93 0.76 -16.41
C ARG A 233 8.42 -0.57 -15.79
N ALA A 234 7.55 -1.56 -15.62
CA ALA A 234 7.89 -2.78 -14.87
C ALA A 234 8.06 -4.04 -15.73
N ARG A 235 8.38 -3.91 -17.02
CA ARG A 235 8.38 -5.04 -17.96
C ARG A 235 9.62 -5.95 -17.96
N GLU A 236 10.70 -5.65 -17.26
CA GLU A 236 11.99 -6.28 -17.60
C GLU A 236 12.64 -7.25 -16.59
N TYR A 237 12.13 -7.44 -15.37
CA TYR A 237 12.90 -8.24 -14.38
C TYR A 237 12.03 -9.11 -13.47
N CYS A 238 11.45 -10.21 -13.95
CA CYS A 238 10.87 -11.21 -13.05
C CYS A 238 10.87 -12.61 -13.67
N ASP A 239 11.34 -13.61 -12.90
CA ASP A 239 11.15 -15.02 -13.18
C ASP A 239 9.68 -15.41 -13.15
N LEU A 240 9.30 -16.57 -13.77
CA LEU A 240 7.90 -16.91 -14.06
C LEU A 240 7.02 -16.96 -12.79
N TYR A 241 7.53 -17.53 -11.70
CA TYR A 241 6.84 -17.62 -10.40
C TYR A 241 6.64 -16.26 -9.74
N ASP A 242 7.67 -15.41 -9.77
CA ASP A 242 7.59 -14.04 -9.27
C ASP A 242 6.55 -13.20 -10.04
N ARG A 243 6.34 -13.50 -11.33
CA ARG A 243 5.37 -12.76 -12.16
C ARG A 243 3.93 -12.99 -11.71
N GLU A 244 3.55 -14.21 -11.36
CA GLU A 244 2.17 -14.51 -10.94
C GLU A 244 1.85 -13.92 -9.57
N MET A 245 2.74 -14.09 -8.60
CA MET A 245 2.59 -13.47 -7.29
C MET A 245 2.52 -11.93 -7.39
N ILE A 246 3.41 -11.31 -8.16
CA ILE A 246 3.41 -9.85 -8.36
C ILE A 246 2.15 -9.41 -9.10
N ARG A 247 1.64 -10.21 -10.06
CA ARG A 247 0.35 -9.95 -10.72
C ARG A 247 -0.80 -9.94 -9.72
N LEU A 248 -0.84 -10.86 -8.74
CA LEU A 248 -1.84 -10.86 -7.69
C LEU A 248 -1.84 -9.53 -6.92
N TYR A 249 -0.67 -9.06 -6.48
CA TYR A 249 -0.57 -7.76 -5.78
C TYR A 249 -0.94 -6.58 -6.68
N ARG A 250 -0.56 -6.60 -7.94
CA ARG A 250 -0.88 -5.54 -8.91
C ARG A 250 -2.34 -5.57 -9.39
N SER A 251 -3.02 -6.71 -9.24
CA SER A 251 -4.45 -6.83 -9.52
C SER A 251 -5.33 -6.37 -8.35
N LEU A 252 -4.76 -6.12 -7.17
CA LEU A 252 -5.52 -5.53 -6.08
C LEU A 252 -6.14 -4.21 -6.52
N PRO A 253 -7.36 -3.90 -6.06
CA PRO A 253 -8.02 -2.64 -6.38
C PRO A 253 -7.19 -1.48 -5.85
N PHE A 254 -7.01 -0.46 -6.69
CA PHE A 254 -6.43 0.81 -6.26
C PHE A 254 -7.51 1.55 -5.47
N ALA A 255 -7.25 1.77 -4.19
CA ALA A 255 -8.22 2.42 -3.32
C ALA A 255 -8.23 3.93 -3.57
N GLU A 256 -9.43 4.49 -3.79
CA GLU A 256 -9.59 5.95 -3.84
C GLU A 256 -9.46 6.50 -2.41
N PRO A 257 -8.60 7.49 -2.19
CA PRO A 257 -8.48 8.12 -0.88
C PRO A 257 -9.78 8.86 -0.53
N PRO A 258 -10.07 9.06 0.75
CA PRO A 258 -11.10 10.02 1.19
C PRO A 258 -10.82 11.43 0.65
N ASP A 259 -11.77 12.35 0.81
CA ASP A 259 -11.61 13.74 0.35
C ASP A 259 -10.58 14.50 1.22
N MET A 260 -9.29 14.22 0.95
CA MET A 260 -8.16 14.83 1.65
C MET A 260 -8.08 16.35 1.44
N VAL A 261 -8.55 16.85 0.28
CA VAL A 261 -8.52 18.28 -0.02
C VAL A 261 -9.49 19.04 0.90
N SER A 262 -10.72 18.56 1.03
CA SER A 262 -11.70 19.17 1.95
C SER A 262 -11.24 19.09 3.41
N TRP A 263 -10.63 17.98 3.78
CA TRP A 263 -10.09 17.82 5.12
C TRP A 263 -8.92 18.81 5.38
N ILE A 264 -7.96 18.91 4.45
CA ILE A 264 -6.82 19.84 4.58
C ILE A 264 -7.30 21.29 4.59
N ARG A 265 -8.28 21.66 3.77
CA ARG A 265 -8.86 23.02 3.83
C ARG A 265 -9.37 23.37 5.22
N LYS A 266 -10.07 22.45 5.88
CA LYS A 266 -10.56 22.65 7.25
C LYS A 266 -9.39 22.77 8.23
N ALA A 267 -8.40 21.87 8.14
CA ALA A 267 -7.22 21.88 9.00
C ALA A 267 -6.44 23.19 8.86
N VAL A 268 -6.09 23.59 7.64
CA VAL A 268 -5.32 24.82 7.35
C VAL A 268 -6.10 26.09 7.70
N SER A 269 -7.44 26.05 7.70
CA SER A 269 -8.28 27.18 8.11
C SER A 269 -8.45 27.28 9.64
N SER A 270 -8.06 26.26 10.40
CA SER A 270 -8.15 26.29 11.85
C SER A 270 -7.10 27.22 12.46
N ASP A 271 -7.46 27.91 13.53
CA ASP A 271 -6.54 28.82 14.24
C ASP A 271 -5.36 28.06 14.86
N GLU A 272 -5.57 26.79 15.19
CA GLU A 272 -4.54 25.89 15.72
C GLU A 272 -3.44 25.59 14.68
N PHE A 273 -3.82 25.40 13.41
CA PHE A 273 -2.87 25.17 12.31
C PHE A 273 -2.15 26.46 11.90
N LYS A 274 -2.83 27.60 11.93
CA LYS A 274 -2.23 28.91 11.65
C LYS A 274 -1.15 29.26 12.67
N GLY A 275 -1.38 28.92 13.95
CA GLY A 275 -0.40 29.10 15.02
C GLY A 275 0.82 28.19 14.88
N LEU A 276 0.68 26.98 14.32
CA LEU A 276 1.78 26.05 14.04
C LEU A 276 2.69 26.49 12.88
N MET A 277 2.13 27.27 11.94
CA MET A 277 2.81 27.65 10.70
C MET A 277 3.35 29.08 10.70
N ASP A 278 3.20 29.84 11.81
CA ASP A 278 3.50 31.29 11.86
C ASP A 278 2.87 32.08 10.67
N LEU A 279 1.75 31.59 10.16
CA LEU A 279 0.99 32.24 9.10
C LEU A 279 0.02 33.26 9.73
N ASN A 280 0.57 34.41 10.12
CA ASN A 280 -0.23 35.59 10.43
C ASN A 280 -0.61 36.38 9.18
#